data_9b13e0f226900a8862392a2090bbf1df
#
_entry.id   9b13e0f226900a8862392a2090bbf1df
#
_cell.length_a   1.000
_cell.length_b   1.000
_cell.length_c   1.000
_cell.angle_alpha   90.00
_cell.angle_beta   90.00
_cell.angle_gamma   90.00
#
_symmetry.space_group_name_H-M   'P 1'
#
loop_
_entity.id
_entity.type
_entity.pdbx_description
1 polymer ?
#
loop_
_entity_poly.entity_id
_entity_poly.type
_entity_poly.pdbx_seq_one_letter_code
_entity_poly.pdbx_strand_id
1 'polypeptide(L)'
;MNSLKSIVVLLLLLFSSIEIKAQHTYVVSVGIADYQSINDLTFTEADVATFNQIMAQHDAKITTLTGIQATHANILKTVRSAFAKATPADAVIFFFSGHGYEGGFCCYDMQANSHLGGMSYQEMQILFRNCRAGRKMVFADACFSGGLSKQRTQLQVQAVSNNDVMFFLSSRLDETSLELPQGPNGLYTYFLAQGLCGAADVNNDRIISASEIYNFVGAKVSSWANQIPHNQHPTIWGKFDQDMSVLDWR
;
A
#
# COMPACT_ATOMS: atom_id res chain seq x y z
N MET A 1 -18.94 -34.73 47.37
CA MET A 1 -19.65 -33.61 46.71
C MET A 1 -18.82 -32.33 46.61
N ASN A 2 -17.81 -32.09 47.46
CA ASN A 2 -17.04 -30.83 47.46
C ASN A 2 -15.92 -30.76 46.41
N SER A 3 -15.38 -31.89 45.93
CA SER A 3 -14.30 -31.92 44.95
C SER A 3 -14.74 -31.56 43.52
N LEU A 4 -15.99 -31.91 43.16
CA LEU A 4 -16.52 -31.63 41.81
C LEU A 4 -16.83 -30.13 41.64
N LYS A 5 -17.26 -29.43 42.70
CA LYS A 5 -17.52 -27.99 42.65
C LYS A 5 -16.23 -27.18 42.53
N SER A 6 -15.12 -27.63 43.15
CA SER A 6 -13.83 -26.96 43.04
C SER A 6 -13.20 -27.13 41.65
N ILE A 7 -13.41 -28.23 40.94
CA ILE A 7 -12.94 -28.46 39.59
C ILE A 7 -13.70 -27.60 38.57
N VAL A 8 -15.01 -27.43 38.75
CA VAL A 8 -15.83 -26.56 37.84
C VAL A 8 -15.48 -25.09 38.04
N VAL A 9 -15.18 -24.63 39.23
CA VAL A 9 -14.72 -23.24 39.47
C VAL A 9 -13.31 -23.01 38.89
N LEU A 10 -12.43 -23.99 38.98
CA LEU A 10 -11.06 -23.89 38.40
C LEU A 10 -11.09 -23.90 36.86
N LEU A 11 -11.98 -24.67 36.23
CA LEU A 11 -12.19 -24.66 34.79
C LEU A 11 -12.83 -23.35 34.29
N LEU A 12 -13.66 -22.68 35.05
CA LEU A 12 -14.22 -21.37 34.70
C LEU A 12 -13.21 -20.23 34.83
N LEU A 13 -12.19 -20.37 35.68
CA LEU A 13 -11.11 -19.39 35.79
C LEU A 13 -10.03 -19.50 34.69
N LEU A 14 -9.99 -20.62 33.97
CA LEU A 14 -9.11 -20.81 32.82
C LEU A 14 -9.67 -20.23 31.50
N PHE A 15 -10.92 -19.78 31.45
CA PHE A 15 -11.42 -18.85 30.44
C PHE A 15 -11.01 -17.42 30.81
N SER A 16 -9.71 -17.23 31.09
CA SER A 16 -9.13 -15.89 31.15
C SER A 16 -9.27 -15.27 29.77
N SER A 17 -10.20 -14.32 29.67
CA SER A 17 -10.28 -13.23 28.69
C SER A 17 -9.25 -13.37 27.56
N ILE A 18 -9.64 -13.99 26.46
CA ILE A 18 -9.07 -13.64 25.17
C ILE A 18 -9.45 -12.17 25.02
N GLU A 19 -8.58 -11.26 25.42
CA GLU A 19 -8.68 -9.86 24.99
C GLU A 19 -8.69 -9.90 23.47
N ILE A 20 -9.86 -9.75 22.88
CA ILE A 20 -9.99 -9.44 21.47
C ILE A 20 -9.39 -8.05 21.34
N LYS A 21 -8.08 -8.02 21.11
CA LYS A 21 -7.36 -6.78 20.90
C LYS A 21 -7.93 -6.16 19.64
N ALA A 22 -8.46 -4.95 19.77
CA ALA A 22 -9.02 -4.23 18.63
C ALA A 22 -8.00 -4.23 17.49
N GLN A 23 -8.46 -4.63 16.31
CA GLN A 23 -7.67 -4.65 15.09
C GLN A 23 -7.44 -3.22 14.62
N HIS A 24 -6.19 -2.79 14.52
CA HIS A 24 -5.83 -1.46 14.04
C HIS A 24 -5.24 -1.53 12.64
N THR A 25 -5.48 -0.47 11.88
CA THR A 25 -4.81 -0.22 10.60
C THR A 25 -3.87 0.97 10.78
N TYR A 26 -2.58 0.77 10.50
CA TYR A 26 -1.58 1.83 10.50
C TYR A 26 -1.23 2.16 9.06
N VAL A 27 -1.33 3.44 8.69
CA VAL A 27 -1.06 3.93 7.35
C VAL A 27 0.10 4.91 7.38
N VAL A 28 1.06 4.73 6.48
CA VAL A 28 2.01 5.76 6.10
C VAL A 28 1.76 6.09 4.64
N SER A 29 1.34 7.31 4.37
CA SER A 29 1.07 7.80 3.03
C SER A 29 2.07 8.88 2.63
N VAL A 30 2.60 8.73 1.41
CA VAL A 30 3.63 9.59 0.85
C VAL A 30 3.17 10.12 -0.50
N GLY A 31 3.16 11.45 -0.67
CA GLY A 31 2.84 12.12 -1.93
C GLY A 31 3.91 13.14 -2.26
N ILE A 32 4.50 13.07 -3.45
CA ILE A 32 5.57 13.96 -3.85
C ILE A 32 5.23 14.58 -5.21
N ALA A 33 4.79 15.84 -5.19
CA ALA A 33 4.57 16.64 -6.39
C ALA A 33 5.85 17.35 -6.81
N ASP A 34 6.45 18.10 -5.90
CA ASP A 34 7.65 18.88 -6.16
C ASP A 34 8.89 18.10 -5.72
N TYR A 35 9.82 17.86 -6.62
CA TYR A 35 11.06 17.12 -6.37
C TYR A 35 12.27 18.06 -6.36
N GLN A 36 13.30 17.69 -5.61
CA GLN A 36 14.52 18.50 -5.53
C GLN A 36 15.32 18.54 -6.84
N SER A 37 15.36 17.46 -7.62
CA SER A 37 16.29 17.29 -8.72
C SER A 37 15.75 16.54 -9.95
N ILE A 38 14.48 16.13 -9.92
CA ILE A 38 13.79 15.48 -11.04
C ILE A 38 12.50 16.23 -11.35
N ASN A 39 11.83 15.90 -12.44
CA ASN A 39 10.62 16.60 -12.87
C ASN A 39 9.50 16.51 -11.82
N ASP A 40 8.72 17.58 -11.73
CA ASP A 40 7.55 17.66 -10.86
C ASP A 40 6.35 16.89 -11.42
N LEU A 41 5.41 16.56 -10.54
CA LEU A 41 4.12 15.92 -10.81
C LEU A 41 2.98 16.79 -10.30
N THR A 42 1.73 16.47 -10.67
CA THR A 42 0.59 17.37 -10.34
C THR A 42 -0.30 16.83 -9.24
N PHE A 43 -0.73 15.55 -9.32
CA PHE A 43 -1.84 15.04 -8.50
C PHE A 43 -1.45 14.19 -7.31
N THR A 44 -0.18 13.99 -7.05
CA THR A 44 0.31 13.04 -6.05
C THR A 44 -0.14 13.34 -4.62
N GLU A 45 -0.19 14.62 -4.24
CA GLU A 45 -0.67 15.02 -2.92
C GLU A 45 -2.20 14.90 -2.81
N ALA A 46 -2.93 15.12 -3.92
CA ALA A 46 -4.36 14.90 -3.98
C ALA A 46 -4.70 13.40 -3.89
N ASP A 47 -3.86 12.52 -4.48
CA ASP A 47 -3.98 11.07 -4.33
C ASP A 47 -3.86 10.65 -2.87
N VAL A 48 -2.85 11.17 -2.18
CA VAL A 48 -2.66 10.95 -0.74
C VAL A 48 -3.87 11.44 0.06
N ALA A 49 -4.38 12.64 -0.24
CA ALA A 49 -5.54 13.18 0.45
C ALA A 49 -6.78 12.29 0.25
N THR A 50 -7.03 11.83 -0.98
CA THR A 50 -8.14 10.93 -1.31
C THR A 50 -8.02 9.59 -0.57
N PHE A 51 -6.84 8.96 -0.62
CA PHE A 51 -6.59 7.70 0.07
C PHE A 51 -6.76 7.84 1.59
N ASN A 52 -6.18 8.88 2.18
CA ASN A 52 -6.27 9.15 3.61
C ASN A 52 -7.70 9.41 4.08
N GLN A 53 -8.52 10.10 3.28
CA GLN A 53 -9.91 10.35 3.60
C GLN A 53 -10.69 9.03 3.74
N ILE A 54 -10.45 8.07 2.85
CA ILE A 54 -11.08 6.75 2.92
C ILE A 54 -10.60 6.01 4.16
N MET A 55 -9.28 5.94 4.37
CA MET A 55 -8.72 5.21 5.50
C MET A 55 -9.14 5.79 6.86
N ALA A 56 -9.34 7.11 6.94
CA ALA A 56 -9.83 7.78 8.15
C ALA A 56 -11.27 7.39 8.52
N GLN A 57 -12.12 7.06 7.53
CA GLN A 57 -13.47 6.56 7.78
C GLN A 57 -13.48 5.17 8.44
N HIS A 58 -12.34 4.47 8.42
CA HIS A 58 -12.12 3.15 9.01
C HIS A 58 -11.15 3.18 10.20
N ASP A 59 -11.12 4.29 10.93
CA ASP A 59 -10.32 4.48 12.16
C ASP A 59 -8.82 4.18 11.99
N ALA A 60 -8.29 4.31 10.78
CA ALA A 60 -6.87 4.09 10.52
C ALA A 60 -6.01 5.17 11.19
N LYS A 61 -4.87 4.75 11.73
CA LYS A 61 -3.84 5.64 12.29
C LYS A 61 -2.91 6.08 11.18
N ILE A 62 -3.14 7.27 10.64
CA ILE A 62 -2.48 7.78 9.45
C ILE A 62 -1.32 8.70 9.81
N THR A 63 -0.19 8.52 9.13
CA THR A 63 0.94 9.44 9.14
C THR A 63 1.28 9.81 7.70
N THR A 64 1.29 11.09 7.39
CA THR A 64 1.47 11.60 6.03
C THR A 64 2.79 12.33 5.89
N LEU A 65 3.48 12.13 4.77
CA LEU A 65 4.65 12.89 4.34
C LEU A 65 4.42 13.41 2.93
N THR A 66 4.55 14.72 2.72
CA THR A 66 4.42 15.34 1.40
C THR A 66 5.60 16.25 1.09
N GLY A 67 5.88 16.45 -0.21
CA GLY A 67 6.91 17.35 -0.70
C GLY A 67 8.24 17.16 0.03
N ILE A 68 8.85 18.25 0.50
CA ILE A 68 10.15 18.29 1.17
C ILE A 68 10.26 17.39 2.43
N GLN A 69 9.13 17.00 3.02
CA GLN A 69 9.14 16.08 4.17
C GLN A 69 9.38 14.62 3.75
N ALA A 70 9.13 14.28 2.49
CA ALA A 70 9.21 12.94 1.96
C ALA A 70 10.63 12.56 1.48
N THR A 71 11.66 12.95 2.23
CA THR A 71 13.03 12.49 1.99
C THR A 71 13.17 11.00 2.30
N HIS A 72 14.13 10.32 1.68
CA HIS A 72 14.42 8.91 1.94
C HIS A 72 14.57 8.61 3.43
N ALA A 73 15.38 9.40 4.14
CA ALA A 73 15.61 9.21 5.58
C ALA A 73 14.34 9.38 6.41
N ASN A 74 13.50 10.39 6.09
CA ASN A 74 12.24 10.63 6.80
C ASN A 74 11.22 9.53 6.55
N ILE A 75 11.09 9.05 5.31
CA ILE A 75 10.18 7.93 4.99
C ILE A 75 10.59 6.69 5.78
N LEU A 76 11.87 6.29 5.76
CA LEU A 76 12.35 5.13 6.52
C LEU A 76 12.07 5.25 8.01
N LYS A 77 12.35 6.42 8.60
CA LYS A 77 12.10 6.71 10.02
C LYS A 77 10.61 6.61 10.35
N THR A 78 9.76 7.21 9.51
CA THR A 78 8.31 7.27 9.71
C THR A 78 7.69 5.89 9.62
N VAL A 79 8.02 5.10 8.60
CA VAL A 79 7.51 3.73 8.44
C VAL A 79 7.92 2.86 9.64
N ARG A 80 9.19 2.90 10.06
CA ARG A 80 9.65 2.16 11.24
C ARG A 80 8.86 2.54 12.49
N SER A 81 8.68 3.83 12.74
CA SER A 81 8.00 4.34 13.93
C SER A 81 6.51 4.02 13.91
N ALA A 82 5.83 4.22 12.78
CA ALA A 82 4.40 3.97 12.66
C ALA A 82 4.06 2.49 12.81
N PHE A 83 4.84 1.60 12.20
CA PHE A 83 4.57 0.17 12.17
C PHE A 83 5.13 -0.61 13.38
N ALA A 84 5.99 0.02 14.20
CA ALA A 84 6.59 -0.63 15.38
C ALA A 84 5.56 -1.11 16.41
N LYS A 85 4.40 -0.47 16.46
CA LYS A 85 3.32 -0.79 17.43
C LYS A 85 2.38 -1.90 16.96
N ALA A 86 2.46 -2.28 15.69
CA ALA A 86 1.56 -3.25 15.10
C ALA A 86 1.76 -4.65 15.71
N THR A 87 0.65 -5.35 15.87
CA THR A 87 0.56 -6.73 16.36
C THR A 87 0.10 -7.66 15.24
N PRO A 88 0.14 -8.98 15.40
CA PRO A 88 -0.33 -9.91 14.36
C PRO A 88 -1.81 -9.75 13.96
N ALA A 89 -2.64 -9.11 14.80
CA ALA A 89 -4.03 -8.81 14.46
C ALA A 89 -4.18 -7.58 13.55
N ASP A 90 -3.15 -6.71 13.50
CA ASP A 90 -3.22 -5.42 12.84
C ASP A 90 -2.87 -5.50 11.34
N ALA A 91 -3.22 -4.43 10.62
CA ALA A 91 -2.80 -4.17 9.27
C ALA A 91 -1.82 -2.99 9.22
N VAL A 92 -0.86 -3.04 8.31
CA VAL A 92 0.01 -1.90 7.96
C VAL A 92 -0.05 -1.64 6.47
N ILE A 93 -0.20 -0.38 6.10
CA ILE A 93 -0.33 0.06 4.72
C ILE A 93 0.69 1.16 4.45
N PHE A 94 1.47 0.99 3.40
CA PHE A 94 2.25 2.05 2.81
C PHE A 94 1.59 2.46 1.49
N PHE A 95 1.12 3.71 1.41
CA PHE A 95 0.60 4.30 0.19
C PHE A 95 1.62 5.29 -0.37
N PHE A 96 1.89 5.22 -1.65
CA PHE A 96 2.82 6.11 -2.33
C PHE A 96 2.19 6.66 -3.61
N SER A 97 2.28 7.97 -3.83
CA SER A 97 2.01 8.60 -5.12
C SER A 97 3.18 9.51 -5.50
N GLY A 98 3.81 9.24 -6.66
CA GLY A 98 5.02 9.91 -7.08
C GLY A 98 5.75 9.20 -8.22
N HIS A 99 6.97 9.63 -8.50
CA HIS A 99 7.82 8.94 -9.46
C HIS A 99 8.33 7.60 -8.93
N GLY A 100 8.38 6.62 -9.80
CA GLY A 100 9.06 5.35 -9.57
C GLY A 100 10.30 5.21 -10.45
N TYR A 101 11.17 4.30 -10.06
CA TYR A 101 12.30 3.84 -10.86
C TYR A 101 12.33 2.31 -10.86
N GLU A 102 13.11 1.70 -11.70
CA GLU A 102 13.22 0.23 -11.73
C GLU A 102 13.72 -0.30 -10.37
N GLY A 103 12.79 -0.91 -9.62
CA GLY A 103 13.04 -1.50 -8.31
C GLY A 103 12.75 -0.63 -7.09
N GLY A 104 12.06 0.52 -7.25
CA GLY A 104 11.71 1.36 -6.11
C GLY A 104 10.96 2.64 -6.41
N PHE A 105 10.87 3.49 -5.42
CA PHE A 105 10.18 4.78 -5.40
C PHE A 105 11.18 5.93 -5.28
N CYS A 106 10.95 7.01 -6.04
CA CYS A 106 11.75 8.23 -5.94
C CYS A 106 11.29 9.04 -4.71
N CYS A 107 12.18 9.26 -3.75
CA CYS A 107 11.91 10.17 -2.65
C CYS A 107 12.18 11.63 -3.07
N TYR A 108 11.78 12.61 -2.24
CA TYR A 108 11.97 14.03 -2.54
C TYR A 108 13.42 14.39 -2.88
N ASP A 109 14.38 13.79 -2.17
CA ASP A 109 15.81 14.00 -2.32
C ASP A 109 16.49 13.09 -3.36
N MET A 110 15.69 12.45 -4.23
CA MET A 110 16.17 11.63 -5.35
C MET A 110 17.05 12.49 -6.27
N GLN A 111 18.25 12.02 -6.54
CA GLN A 111 19.16 12.70 -7.46
C GLN A 111 18.92 12.28 -8.92
N ALA A 112 18.93 13.23 -9.83
CA ALA A 112 18.85 12.94 -11.24
C ALA A 112 20.01 12.01 -11.67
N ASN A 113 19.71 11.03 -12.53
CA ASN A 113 20.67 10.06 -13.07
C ASN A 113 21.37 9.15 -12.04
N SER A 114 20.80 9.03 -10.84
CA SER A 114 21.33 8.14 -9.80
C SER A 114 20.17 7.55 -8.99
N HIS A 115 20.43 6.46 -8.24
CA HIS A 115 19.44 5.90 -7.32
C HIS A 115 19.58 6.48 -5.89
N LEU A 116 20.45 7.47 -5.70
CA LEU A 116 20.61 8.15 -4.42
C LEU A 116 19.35 8.95 -4.09
N GLY A 117 18.83 8.77 -2.90
CA GLY A 117 17.54 9.33 -2.49
C GLY A 117 16.32 8.53 -2.98
N GLY A 118 16.52 7.36 -3.59
CA GLY A 118 15.46 6.42 -3.92
C GLY A 118 15.25 5.40 -2.81
N MET A 119 14.02 4.96 -2.60
CA MET A 119 13.65 3.88 -1.69
C MET A 119 13.37 2.61 -2.46
N SER A 120 14.25 1.62 -2.36
CA SER A 120 14.12 0.36 -3.08
C SER A 120 13.02 -0.53 -2.49
N TYR A 121 12.43 -1.40 -3.33
CA TYR A 121 11.52 -2.45 -2.85
C TYR A 121 12.18 -3.37 -1.82
N GLN A 122 13.47 -3.60 -1.93
CA GLN A 122 14.22 -4.39 -0.96
C GLN A 122 14.26 -3.72 0.42
N GLU A 123 14.46 -2.40 0.49
CA GLU A 123 14.38 -1.65 1.75
C GLU A 123 12.98 -1.69 2.33
N MET A 124 11.93 -1.53 1.49
CA MET A 124 10.55 -1.69 1.92
C MET A 124 10.30 -3.08 2.52
N GLN A 125 10.77 -4.13 1.87
CA GLN A 125 10.64 -5.49 2.39
C GLN A 125 11.32 -5.68 3.75
N ILE A 126 12.51 -5.10 3.94
CA ILE A 126 13.21 -5.14 5.23
C ILE A 126 12.39 -4.43 6.31
N LEU A 127 11.77 -3.28 5.99
CA LEU A 127 10.89 -2.56 6.92
C LEU A 127 9.69 -3.42 7.31
N PHE A 128 9.02 -4.04 6.35
CA PHE A 128 7.85 -4.88 6.60
C PHE A 128 8.22 -6.21 7.30
N ARG A 129 9.41 -6.77 7.05
CA ARG A 129 9.90 -7.97 7.75
C ARG A 129 10.05 -7.72 9.25
N ASN A 130 10.48 -6.53 9.63
CA ASN A 130 10.65 -6.13 11.03
C ASN A 130 9.33 -5.70 11.69
N CYS A 131 8.24 -5.66 10.95
CA CYS A 131 6.90 -5.35 11.44
C CYS A 131 6.15 -6.65 11.77
N ARG A 132 5.44 -6.66 12.91
CA ARG A 132 4.67 -7.83 13.38
C ARG A 132 3.23 -7.90 12.84
N ALA A 133 2.78 -6.93 12.06
CA ALA A 133 1.42 -6.94 11.50
C ALA A 133 1.16 -8.22 10.72
N GLY A 134 -0.06 -8.75 10.82
CA GLY A 134 -0.49 -9.93 10.07
C GLY A 134 -0.84 -9.60 8.62
N ARG A 135 -1.24 -8.36 8.33
CA ARG A 135 -1.54 -7.88 6.98
C ARG A 135 -0.61 -6.72 6.61
N LYS A 136 0.07 -6.85 5.50
CA LYS A 136 1.13 -5.93 5.07
C LYS A 136 0.93 -5.57 3.62
N MET A 137 0.67 -4.30 3.34
CA MET A 137 0.26 -3.84 2.02
C MET A 137 1.03 -2.60 1.58
N VAL A 138 1.38 -2.58 0.30
CA VAL A 138 1.93 -1.43 -0.41
C VAL A 138 1.01 -1.14 -1.59
N PHE A 139 0.45 0.06 -1.63
CA PHE A 139 -0.26 0.60 -2.77
C PHE A 139 0.56 1.73 -3.36
N ALA A 140 0.78 1.73 -4.67
CA ALA A 140 1.55 2.81 -5.28
C ALA A 140 0.99 3.25 -6.62
N ASP A 141 0.68 4.54 -6.72
CA ASP A 141 0.45 5.24 -7.97
C ASP A 141 1.77 5.87 -8.41
N ALA A 142 2.52 5.12 -9.20
CA ALA A 142 3.86 5.50 -9.61
C ALA A 142 4.17 5.00 -11.01
N CYS A 143 4.72 5.91 -11.84
CA CYS A 143 5.24 5.57 -13.15
C CYS A 143 6.66 5.00 -13.03
N PHE A 144 6.90 3.81 -13.54
CA PHE A 144 8.25 3.21 -13.53
C PHE A 144 9.09 3.58 -14.74
N SER A 145 8.56 4.38 -15.68
CA SER A 145 9.18 4.80 -16.95
C SER A 145 10.04 6.07 -16.85
N GLY A 146 10.27 6.58 -15.65
CA GLY A 146 11.08 7.80 -15.44
C GLY A 146 12.53 7.62 -15.85
N GLY A 147 12.83 7.66 -17.15
CA GLY A 147 14.08 8.02 -17.81
C GLY A 147 15.42 7.43 -17.34
N LEU A 148 15.44 6.67 -16.27
CA LEU A 148 16.63 6.10 -15.65
C LEU A 148 16.82 4.65 -16.11
N SER A 149 17.59 4.50 -17.20
CA SER A 149 18.17 3.29 -17.80
C SER A 149 17.28 2.05 -18.03
N LYS A 150 17.24 1.65 -19.30
CA LYS A 150 16.54 0.47 -19.86
C LYS A 150 17.22 -0.88 -19.53
N GLN A 151 17.86 -1.07 -18.40
CA GLN A 151 18.42 -2.38 -18.06
C GLN A 151 17.44 -3.20 -17.23
N ARG A 152 16.71 -4.08 -17.91
CA ARG A 152 15.87 -5.13 -17.31
C ARG A 152 16.72 -6.08 -16.44
N THR A 153 16.44 -6.12 -15.16
CA THR A 153 16.95 -7.21 -14.32
C THR A 153 15.78 -8.00 -13.76
N GLN A 154 15.45 -9.12 -14.42
CA GLN A 154 14.49 -10.14 -13.93
C GLN A 154 14.76 -10.62 -12.49
N LEU A 155 15.98 -10.41 -11.99
CA LEU A 155 16.42 -10.81 -10.67
C LEU A 155 15.76 -10.03 -9.52
N GLN A 156 15.32 -8.79 -9.73
CA GLN A 156 14.73 -7.95 -8.68
C GLN A 156 13.28 -8.36 -8.34
N VAL A 157 12.51 -8.80 -9.33
CA VAL A 157 11.13 -9.25 -9.10
C VAL A 157 11.10 -10.58 -8.32
N GLN A 158 12.06 -11.49 -8.55
CA GLN A 158 12.14 -12.76 -7.84
C GLN A 158 12.56 -12.62 -6.36
N ALA A 159 13.46 -11.68 -6.05
CA ALA A 159 13.87 -11.41 -4.66
C ALA A 159 12.71 -10.88 -3.80
N VAL A 160 11.73 -10.27 -4.45
CA VAL A 160 10.56 -9.62 -3.85
C VAL A 160 9.43 -10.62 -3.58
N SER A 161 9.38 -11.74 -4.30
CA SER A 161 8.27 -12.72 -4.25
C SER A 161 8.16 -13.55 -2.96
N ASN A 162 9.14 -13.49 -2.06
CA ASN A 162 9.22 -14.36 -0.88
C ASN A 162 8.79 -13.72 0.45
N ASN A 163 8.25 -12.50 0.44
CA ASN A 163 7.83 -11.79 1.65
C ASN A 163 6.30 -11.71 1.75
N ASP A 164 5.79 -11.79 2.97
CA ASP A 164 4.37 -11.70 3.32
C ASP A 164 3.84 -10.25 3.16
N VAL A 165 4.14 -9.60 2.02
CA VAL A 165 3.73 -8.23 1.70
C VAL A 165 3.07 -8.23 0.34
N MET A 166 1.87 -7.68 0.26
CA MET A 166 1.19 -7.40 -0.98
C MET A 166 1.68 -6.06 -1.55
N PHE A 167 2.17 -6.08 -2.78
CA PHE A 167 2.46 -4.87 -3.55
C PHE A 167 1.43 -4.76 -4.66
N PHE A 168 0.70 -3.67 -4.69
CA PHE A 168 -0.26 -3.35 -5.72
C PHE A 168 0.10 -2.01 -6.37
N LEU A 169 0.62 -2.08 -7.57
CA LEU A 169 1.21 -0.96 -8.31
C LEU A 169 0.32 -0.56 -9.48
N SER A 170 0.36 0.71 -9.82
CA SER A 170 -0.51 1.35 -10.83
C SER A 170 -0.25 0.89 -12.26
N SER A 171 0.96 0.39 -12.58
CA SER A 171 1.34 0.00 -13.94
C SER A 171 2.43 -1.08 -13.94
N ARG A 172 2.70 -1.64 -15.10
CA ARG A 172 3.88 -2.47 -15.36
C ARG A 172 5.13 -1.60 -15.42
N LEU A 173 6.31 -2.24 -15.34
CA LEU A 173 7.62 -1.56 -15.35
C LEU A 173 7.92 -0.79 -16.66
N ASP A 174 7.28 -1.13 -17.75
CA ASP A 174 7.43 -0.51 -19.07
C ASP A 174 6.26 0.40 -19.44
N GLU A 175 5.34 0.66 -18.49
CA GLU A 175 4.17 1.50 -18.69
C GLU A 175 4.22 2.75 -17.79
N THR A 176 3.54 3.81 -18.23
CA THR A 176 3.32 5.03 -17.45
C THR A 176 1.93 5.04 -16.83
N SER A 177 1.82 5.51 -15.59
CA SER A 177 0.53 5.82 -14.98
C SER A 177 -0.04 7.10 -15.60
N LEU A 178 -1.35 7.09 -15.83
CA LEU A 178 -2.10 8.22 -16.36
C LEU A 178 -2.67 9.08 -15.23
N GLU A 179 -2.72 10.36 -15.47
CA GLU A 179 -3.50 11.32 -14.69
C GLU A 179 -4.86 11.51 -15.38
N LEU A 180 -5.94 11.66 -14.58
CA LEU A 180 -7.26 11.92 -15.14
C LEU A 180 -7.36 13.36 -15.65
N PRO A 181 -7.71 13.60 -16.92
CA PRO A 181 -7.76 14.96 -17.49
C PRO A 181 -8.74 15.91 -16.81
N GLN A 182 -9.74 15.39 -16.09
CA GLN A 182 -10.80 16.16 -15.44
C GLN A 182 -10.96 15.81 -13.95
N GLY A 183 -9.97 15.16 -13.36
CA GLY A 183 -10.02 14.72 -11.95
C GLY A 183 -8.78 15.19 -11.16
N PRO A 184 -8.87 15.21 -9.85
CA PRO A 184 -7.74 15.59 -8.99
C PRO A 184 -6.77 14.46 -8.74
N ASN A 185 -6.95 13.28 -9.34
CA ASN A 185 -6.20 12.05 -9.01
C ASN A 185 -5.56 11.41 -10.25
N GLY A 186 -4.53 10.64 -10.01
CA GLY A 186 -4.07 9.62 -10.93
C GLY A 186 -5.17 8.58 -11.22
N LEU A 187 -5.12 7.99 -12.43
CA LEU A 187 -6.15 7.03 -12.88
C LEU A 187 -6.27 5.82 -11.94
N TYR A 188 -5.14 5.31 -11.47
CA TYR A 188 -5.09 4.20 -10.54
C TYR A 188 -5.72 4.58 -9.20
N THR A 189 -5.30 5.69 -8.59
CA THR A 189 -5.82 6.15 -7.30
C THR A 189 -7.32 6.44 -7.37
N TYR A 190 -7.81 7.00 -8.47
CA TYR A 190 -9.24 7.23 -8.68
C TYR A 190 -10.05 5.92 -8.61
N PHE A 191 -9.62 4.86 -9.32
CA PHE A 191 -10.34 3.58 -9.27
C PHE A 191 -10.05 2.80 -7.99
N LEU A 192 -8.86 2.92 -7.39
CA LEU A 192 -8.57 2.37 -6.07
C LEU A 192 -9.55 2.94 -5.02
N ALA A 193 -9.76 4.25 -5.04
CA ALA A 193 -10.70 4.93 -4.16
C ALA A 193 -12.13 4.40 -4.32
N GLN A 194 -12.62 4.27 -5.56
CA GLN A 194 -13.94 3.70 -5.81
C GLN A 194 -14.06 2.25 -5.30
N GLY A 195 -13.05 1.43 -5.56
CA GLY A 195 -13.00 0.05 -5.08
C GLY A 195 -13.06 -0.03 -3.56
N LEU A 196 -12.24 0.77 -2.88
CA LEU A 196 -12.20 0.84 -1.41
C LEU A 196 -13.48 1.42 -0.80
N CYS A 197 -14.22 2.26 -1.53
CA CYS A 197 -15.55 2.74 -1.13
C CYS A 197 -16.69 1.73 -1.39
N GLY A 198 -16.37 0.47 -1.71
CA GLY A 198 -17.34 -0.62 -1.83
C GLY A 198 -17.61 -1.12 -3.24
N ALA A 199 -17.15 -0.42 -4.28
CA ALA A 199 -17.39 -0.87 -5.65
C ALA A 199 -16.66 -2.18 -6.01
N ALA A 200 -15.67 -2.58 -5.23
CA ALA A 200 -14.95 -3.83 -5.41
C ALA A 200 -15.58 -5.02 -4.63
N ASP A 201 -16.48 -4.78 -3.68
CA ASP A 201 -17.18 -5.81 -2.90
C ASP A 201 -18.23 -6.53 -3.78
N VAL A 202 -17.79 -7.55 -4.52
CA VAL A 202 -18.66 -8.25 -5.48
C VAL A 202 -19.55 -9.29 -4.81
N ASN A 203 -19.16 -9.81 -3.65
CA ASN A 203 -19.89 -10.82 -2.91
C ASN A 203 -20.82 -10.23 -1.83
N ASN A 204 -20.76 -8.92 -1.59
CA ASN A 204 -21.54 -8.14 -0.62
C ASN A 204 -21.35 -8.60 0.83
N ASP A 205 -20.14 -9.07 1.18
CA ASP A 205 -19.82 -9.49 2.55
C ASP A 205 -19.27 -8.35 3.44
N ARG A 206 -19.13 -7.16 2.87
CA ARG A 206 -18.56 -5.95 3.49
C ARG A 206 -17.07 -6.04 3.80
N ILE A 207 -16.38 -6.91 3.09
CA ILE A 207 -14.91 -6.99 3.10
C ILE A 207 -14.43 -6.73 1.68
N ILE A 208 -13.42 -5.91 1.53
CA ILE A 208 -12.67 -5.83 0.28
C ILE A 208 -11.44 -6.72 0.43
N SER A 209 -11.42 -7.84 -0.28
CA SER A 209 -10.26 -8.72 -0.35
C SER A 209 -9.19 -8.22 -1.32
N ALA A 210 -7.99 -8.78 -1.23
CA ALA A 210 -6.89 -8.49 -2.14
C ALA A 210 -7.24 -8.82 -3.59
N SER A 211 -7.94 -9.95 -3.83
CA SER A 211 -8.40 -10.35 -5.16
C SER A 211 -9.47 -9.43 -5.72
N GLU A 212 -10.44 -9.01 -4.92
CA GLU A 212 -11.52 -8.11 -5.34
C GLU A 212 -10.99 -6.75 -5.74
N ILE A 213 -10.16 -6.12 -4.90
CA ILE A 213 -9.60 -4.80 -5.22
C ILE A 213 -8.70 -4.86 -6.47
N TYR A 214 -7.89 -5.92 -6.62
CA TYR A 214 -7.07 -6.10 -7.81
C TYR A 214 -7.89 -6.25 -9.08
N ASN A 215 -8.89 -7.14 -9.05
CA ASN A 215 -9.75 -7.39 -10.22
C ASN A 215 -10.53 -6.13 -10.63
N PHE A 216 -11.09 -5.41 -9.65
CA PHE A 216 -11.83 -4.18 -9.89
C PHE A 216 -10.93 -3.10 -10.51
N VAL A 217 -9.82 -2.75 -9.84
CA VAL A 217 -8.92 -1.68 -10.28
C VAL A 217 -8.25 -2.05 -11.59
N GLY A 218 -7.76 -3.28 -11.72
CA GLY A 218 -7.11 -3.76 -12.94
C GLY A 218 -8.02 -3.66 -14.16
N ALA A 219 -9.28 -4.12 -14.04
CA ALA A 219 -10.25 -4.03 -15.13
C ALA A 219 -10.60 -2.59 -15.50
N LYS A 220 -10.85 -1.73 -14.49
CA LYS A 220 -11.23 -0.33 -14.71
C LYS A 220 -10.11 0.50 -15.32
N VAL A 221 -8.89 0.42 -14.78
CA VAL A 221 -7.72 1.15 -15.28
C VAL A 221 -7.40 0.74 -16.70
N SER A 222 -7.28 -0.57 -16.96
CA SER A 222 -6.95 -1.06 -18.31
C SER A 222 -8.03 -0.72 -19.33
N SER A 223 -9.31 -0.85 -18.96
CA SER A 223 -10.42 -0.48 -19.84
C SER A 223 -10.44 1.01 -20.18
N TRP A 224 -10.09 1.87 -19.22
CA TRP A 224 -10.04 3.32 -19.46
C TRP A 224 -8.82 3.69 -20.32
N ALA A 225 -7.64 3.16 -19.99
CA ALA A 225 -6.41 3.43 -20.74
C ALA A 225 -6.52 3.01 -22.22
N ASN A 226 -7.20 1.90 -22.52
CA ASN A 226 -7.43 1.41 -23.88
C ASN A 226 -8.34 2.33 -24.74
N GLN A 227 -9.02 3.34 -24.16
CA GLN A 227 -9.81 4.31 -24.92
C GLN A 227 -8.94 5.38 -25.59
N ILE A 228 -7.68 5.48 -25.21
CA ILE A 228 -6.67 6.34 -25.80
C ILE A 228 -5.47 5.45 -26.22
N PRO A 229 -4.57 5.92 -27.08
CA PRO A 229 -3.38 5.12 -27.49
C PRO A 229 -2.36 5.02 -26.36
N HIS A 230 -2.75 4.39 -25.23
CA HIS A 230 -1.96 4.22 -24.04
C HIS A 230 -2.26 2.88 -23.37
N ASN A 231 -1.24 2.27 -22.76
CA ASN A 231 -1.39 1.05 -21.97
C ASN A 231 -1.07 1.33 -20.52
N GLN A 232 -1.98 0.92 -19.64
CA GLN A 232 -1.75 0.91 -18.20
C GLN A 232 -2.41 -0.33 -17.60
N HIS A 233 -1.57 -1.21 -17.05
CA HIS A 233 -2.03 -2.44 -16.42
C HIS A 233 -1.53 -2.50 -14.99
N PRO A 234 -2.40 -2.25 -13.99
CA PRO A 234 -2.05 -2.44 -12.59
C PRO A 234 -1.53 -3.85 -12.35
N THR A 235 -0.53 -3.96 -11.49
CA THR A 235 0.12 -5.24 -11.17
C THR A 235 0.08 -5.51 -9.68
N ILE A 236 -0.17 -6.77 -9.32
CA ILE A 236 -0.10 -7.22 -7.94
C ILE A 236 0.94 -8.35 -7.82
N TRP A 237 1.76 -8.30 -6.78
CA TRP A 237 2.76 -9.31 -6.51
C TRP A 237 3.12 -9.38 -5.03
N GLY A 238 3.83 -10.45 -4.63
CA GLY A 238 4.16 -10.76 -3.25
C GLY A 238 3.63 -12.13 -2.86
N LYS A 239 3.93 -12.54 -1.63
CA LYS A 239 3.36 -13.75 -1.04
C LYS A 239 2.30 -13.34 -0.02
N PHE A 240 1.05 -13.38 -0.40
CA PHE A 240 -0.10 -13.02 0.44
C PHE A 240 -1.29 -13.93 0.10
N ASP A 241 -2.24 -13.99 1.01
CA ASP A 241 -3.52 -14.66 0.76
C ASP A 241 -4.38 -13.77 -0.16
N GLN A 242 -4.94 -14.34 -1.22
CA GLN A 242 -5.83 -13.62 -2.15
C GLN A 242 -7.13 -13.17 -1.47
N ASP A 243 -7.57 -13.88 -0.44
CA ASP A 243 -8.71 -13.54 0.38
C ASP A 243 -8.34 -12.63 1.57
N MET A 244 -7.07 -12.19 1.67
CA MET A 244 -6.63 -11.25 2.68
C MET A 244 -7.49 -10.00 2.64
N SER A 245 -8.11 -9.65 3.77
CA SER A 245 -8.87 -8.40 3.90
C SER A 245 -7.95 -7.18 3.74
N VAL A 246 -8.23 -6.37 2.73
CA VAL A 246 -7.65 -5.03 2.54
C VAL A 246 -8.40 -4.03 3.40
N LEU A 247 -9.73 -4.10 3.38
CA LEU A 247 -10.63 -3.25 4.16
C LEU A 247 -11.82 -4.08 4.65
N ASP A 248 -12.27 -3.83 5.87
CA ASP A 248 -13.39 -4.54 6.52
C ASP A 248 -14.33 -3.50 7.14
N TRP A 249 -15.62 -3.51 6.74
CA TRP A 249 -16.66 -2.57 7.21
C TRP A 249 -17.68 -3.22 8.14
N ARG A 250 -17.43 -4.42 8.60
CA ARG A 250 -18.36 -5.15 9.48
C ARG A 250 -18.38 -4.63 10.90
#